data_4b0a11e2b3e261af63cdb93ea29ed738
#
_entry.id   4b0a11e2b3e261af63cdb93ea29ed738
#
_cell.length_a   1.000
_cell.length_b   1.000
_cell.length_c   1.000
_cell.angle_alpha   90.00
_cell.angle_beta   90.00
_cell.angle_gamma   90.00
#
_symmetry.space_group_name_H-M   'P 1'
#
loop_
_entity.id
_entity.type
_entity.pdbx_description
1 polymer ?
#
loop_
_entity_poly.entity_id
_entity_poly.type
_entity_poly.pdbx_seq_one_letter_code
_entity_poly.pdbx_strand_id
1 'polypeptide(L)'
;NGLIILSNDSQAKIGSVTASWEHFTEWKKINSEGEKGIISIETMLRGTCAPGRFLDIVENFTLFMESRGGAIKIIGKNHQYLGVNNVLEALEKQESIQGRLGVFWHTQGSGKSISMIFFAEKVLRKLPGNWTFVIVTDRQELDDQIYKNFADAGAITEKQAQAGSGKDLQQLLKEDHRYVFTLIQKFFTEKGAKYPQLSDRSNIIVITDEAHRSQYDIFALNMRHALPKASFIGFTGTPLMVGEEKTREVFGDYVSIYNFQQSIEDGATVPL
;
A
#
# COMPACT_ATOMS: atom_id res chain seq x y z
N ASN A 1 -17.22 6.52 19.39
CA ASN A 1 -15.93 6.55 18.69
C ASN A 1 -15.38 5.16 18.33
N GLY A 2 -16.18 4.09 18.51
CA GLY A 2 -15.72 2.72 18.38
C GLY A 2 -15.82 2.15 16.98
N LEU A 3 -15.39 0.90 16.89
CA LEU A 3 -15.71 -0.04 15.86
C LEU A 3 -17.10 -0.60 16.17
N ILE A 4 -17.87 -0.90 15.13
CA ILE A 4 -19.17 -1.55 15.26
C ILE A 4 -19.05 -2.96 14.72
N ILE A 5 -19.35 -3.96 15.52
CA ILE A 5 -19.47 -5.35 15.08
C ILE A 5 -20.95 -5.71 15.15
N LEU A 6 -21.49 -6.17 14.02
CA LEU A 6 -22.85 -6.67 13.90
C LEU A 6 -22.79 -8.15 13.58
N SER A 7 -23.54 -8.96 14.30
CA SER A 7 -23.54 -10.41 14.10
C SER A 7 -24.93 -11.01 14.30
N ASN A 8 -25.16 -12.11 13.58
CA ASN A 8 -26.16 -13.14 13.86
C ASN A 8 -25.44 -14.50 13.97
N ASP A 9 -26.16 -15.60 14.09
CA ASP A 9 -25.54 -16.93 14.26
C ASP A 9 -24.58 -17.35 13.13
N SER A 10 -24.75 -16.83 11.92
CA SER A 10 -24.03 -17.27 10.72
C SER A 10 -23.14 -16.21 10.10
N GLN A 11 -23.28 -14.94 10.48
CA GLN A 11 -22.57 -13.81 9.89
C GLN A 11 -22.05 -12.86 10.94
N ALA A 12 -20.89 -12.27 10.67
CA ALA A 12 -20.34 -11.18 11.48
C ALA A 12 -19.65 -10.17 10.55
N LYS A 13 -19.99 -8.89 10.72
CA LYS A 13 -19.39 -7.79 9.95
C LYS A 13 -18.89 -6.69 10.88
N ILE A 14 -17.79 -6.06 10.49
CA ILE A 14 -17.20 -4.92 11.20
C ILE A 14 -17.23 -3.68 10.32
N GLY A 15 -17.51 -2.55 10.90
CA GLY A 15 -17.50 -1.25 10.24
C GLY A 15 -17.26 -0.10 11.21
N SER A 16 -17.18 1.11 10.66
CA SER A 16 -17.09 2.33 11.47
C SER A 16 -18.49 2.91 11.76
N VAL A 17 -18.55 3.77 12.75
CA VAL A 17 -19.79 4.52 13.09
C VAL A 17 -20.26 5.46 11.96
N THR A 18 -19.37 5.85 11.04
CA THR A 18 -19.69 6.70 9.89
C THR A 18 -19.92 5.90 8.61
N ALA A 19 -19.77 4.55 8.65
CA ALA A 19 -19.87 3.71 7.48
C ALA A 19 -21.34 3.43 7.10
N SER A 20 -21.67 3.52 5.81
CA SER A 20 -22.87 2.90 5.27
C SER A 20 -22.71 1.36 5.26
N TRP A 21 -23.82 0.63 5.16
CA TRP A 21 -23.83 -0.83 5.25
C TRP A 21 -22.89 -1.53 4.27
N GLU A 22 -22.72 -0.99 3.08
CA GLU A 22 -21.82 -1.50 2.04
C GLU A 22 -20.33 -1.50 2.43
N HIS A 23 -19.97 -0.70 3.45
CA HIS A 23 -18.61 -0.64 3.98
C HIS A 23 -18.39 -1.52 5.21
N PHE A 24 -19.43 -2.24 5.67
CA PHE A 24 -19.25 -3.27 6.67
C PHE A 24 -18.73 -4.54 6.02
N THR A 25 -17.59 -5.04 6.51
CA THR A 25 -16.88 -6.17 5.93
C THR A 25 -16.73 -7.32 6.91
N GLU A 26 -16.61 -8.52 6.38
CA GLU A 26 -16.32 -9.73 7.14
C GLU A 26 -14.85 -9.81 7.52
N TRP A 27 -14.55 -10.51 8.60
CA TRP A 27 -13.20 -10.85 9.00
C TRP A 27 -13.06 -12.36 8.98
N LYS A 28 -12.46 -12.91 7.94
CA LYS A 28 -12.48 -14.34 7.61
C LYS A 28 -11.22 -15.09 8.03
N LYS A 29 -10.08 -14.39 8.09
CA LYS A 29 -8.76 -14.96 8.35
C LYS A 29 -8.10 -14.23 9.52
N ILE A 30 -7.44 -14.99 10.39
CA ILE A 30 -6.90 -14.45 11.63
C ILE A 30 -5.39 -14.13 11.48
N ASN A 31 -4.57 -15.10 11.08
CA ASN A 31 -3.12 -14.97 11.15
C ASN A 31 -2.45 -14.84 9.80
N SER A 32 -2.99 -15.43 8.74
CA SER A 32 -2.36 -15.40 7.43
C SER A 32 -3.35 -15.44 6.28
N GLU A 33 -2.92 -14.95 5.12
CA GLU A 33 -3.70 -15.00 3.89
C GLU A 33 -3.93 -16.42 3.37
N GLY A 34 -3.08 -17.38 3.77
CA GLY A 34 -3.20 -18.79 3.40
C GLY A 34 -4.25 -19.56 4.20
N GLU A 35 -4.84 -18.98 5.25
CA GLU A 35 -5.88 -19.63 6.02
C GLU A 35 -7.15 -19.83 5.18
N LYS A 36 -7.87 -20.94 5.45
CA LYS A 36 -9.22 -21.10 4.95
C LYS A 36 -10.12 -20.08 5.64
N GLY A 37 -10.74 -19.19 4.87
CA GLY A 37 -11.64 -18.18 5.41
C GLY A 37 -12.85 -18.81 6.10
N ILE A 38 -13.15 -18.37 7.30
CA ILE A 38 -14.33 -18.79 8.10
C ILE A 38 -15.12 -17.55 8.51
N ILE A 39 -16.38 -17.51 8.11
CA ILE A 39 -17.31 -16.46 8.55
C ILE A 39 -17.93 -16.91 9.85
N SER A 40 -17.57 -16.28 10.95
CA SER A 40 -18.16 -16.52 12.27
C SER A 40 -17.89 -15.34 13.21
N ILE A 41 -18.73 -15.22 14.24
CA ILE A 41 -18.46 -14.24 15.31
C ILE A 41 -17.16 -14.56 16.06
N GLU A 42 -16.81 -15.83 16.22
CA GLU A 42 -15.55 -16.24 16.85
C GLU A 42 -14.35 -15.75 16.03
N THR A 43 -14.32 -15.98 14.71
CA THR A 43 -13.26 -15.50 13.84
C THR A 43 -13.17 -13.97 13.85
N MET A 44 -14.31 -13.31 13.83
CA MET A 44 -14.40 -11.85 13.95
C MET A 44 -13.78 -11.35 15.26
N LEU A 45 -14.18 -11.89 16.39
CA LEU A 45 -13.67 -11.47 17.70
C LEU A 45 -12.19 -11.80 17.89
N ARG A 46 -11.74 -12.98 17.49
CA ARG A 46 -10.31 -13.35 17.53
C ARG A 46 -9.45 -12.49 16.62
N GLY A 47 -9.96 -12.20 15.42
CA GLY A 47 -9.26 -11.42 14.42
C GLY A 47 -9.21 -9.92 14.71
N THR A 48 -10.15 -9.38 15.50
CA THR A 48 -10.27 -7.93 15.69
C THR A 48 -10.23 -7.50 17.16
N CYS A 49 -10.71 -8.30 18.10
CA CYS A 49 -10.87 -7.93 19.52
C CYS A 49 -9.77 -8.49 20.43
N ALA A 50 -8.88 -9.38 19.96
CA ALA A 50 -7.71 -9.75 20.73
C ALA A 50 -6.90 -8.48 21.05
N PRO A 51 -6.45 -8.26 22.31
CA PRO A 51 -5.96 -6.94 22.75
C PRO A 51 -4.90 -6.31 21.84
N GLY A 52 -3.89 -7.07 21.44
CA GLY A 52 -2.83 -6.58 20.54
C GLY A 52 -3.35 -6.21 19.15
N ARG A 53 -4.26 -7.00 18.58
CA ARG A 53 -4.89 -6.72 17.27
C ARG A 53 -5.83 -5.54 17.34
N PHE A 54 -6.63 -5.46 18.40
CA PHE A 54 -7.54 -4.34 18.59
C PHE A 54 -6.77 -3.02 18.65
N LEU A 55 -5.70 -2.97 19.43
CA LEU A 55 -4.83 -1.78 19.50
C LEU A 55 -4.19 -1.46 18.15
N ASP A 56 -3.70 -2.47 17.45
CA ASP A 56 -3.11 -2.31 16.12
C ASP A 56 -4.14 -1.78 15.09
N ILE A 57 -5.37 -2.31 15.10
CA ILE A 57 -6.46 -1.83 14.23
C ILE A 57 -6.80 -0.37 14.55
N VAL A 58 -6.92 -0.02 15.81
CA VAL A 58 -7.26 1.34 16.22
C VAL A 58 -6.14 2.32 15.88
N GLU A 59 -4.90 1.95 16.10
CA GLU A 59 -3.74 2.82 15.91
C GLU A 59 -3.31 2.92 14.44
N ASN A 60 -3.27 1.79 13.73
CA ASN A 60 -2.60 1.69 12.43
C ASN A 60 -3.52 1.38 11.26
N PHE A 61 -4.75 0.91 11.50
CA PHE A 61 -5.72 0.56 10.47
C PHE A 61 -7.04 1.33 10.60
N THR A 62 -6.96 2.51 11.19
CA THR A 62 -8.07 3.46 11.28
C THR A 62 -7.61 4.82 10.75
N LEU A 63 -8.33 5.34 9.75
CA LEU A 63 -8.08 6.66 9.17
C LEU A 63 -9.32 7.53 9.33
N PHE A 64 -9.10 8.84 9.44
CA PHE A 64 -10.13 9.84 9.32
C PHE A 64 -9.86 10.61 8.03
N MET A 65 -10.78 10.51 7.08
CA MET A 65 -10.64 11.18 5.78
C MET A 65 -11.67 12.31 5.66
N GLU A 66 -11.22 13.41 5.12
CA GLU A 66 -12.11 14.52 4.80
C GLU A 66 -13.00 14.16 3.58
N SER A 67 -14.27 14.45 3.67
CA SER A 67 -15.22 14.29 2.57
C SER A 67 -16.17 15.49 2.50
N ARG A 68 -16.91 15.61 1.38
CA ARG A 68 -17.90 16.70 1.21
C ARG A 68 -18.99 16.73 2.29
N GLY A 69 -19.23 15.60 2.96
CA GLY A 69 -20.22 15.43 4.03
C GLY A 69 -19.64 15.51 5.45
N GLY A 70 -18.37 15.86 5.61
CA GLY A 70 -17.63 15.83 6.87
C GLY A 70 -16.63 14.70 6.96
N ALA A 71 -15.97 14.55 8.10
CA ALA A 71 -14.97 13.50 8.30
C ALA A 71 -15.60 12.11 8.33
N ILE A 72 -15.09 11.20 7.50
CA ILE A 72 -15.44 9.79 7.52
C ILE A 72 -14.34 8.97 8.17
N LYS A 73 -14.74 7.98 8.96
CA LYS A 73 -13.83 7.03 9.59
C LYS A 73 -13.74 5.77 8.76
N ILE A 74 -12.55 5.45 8.27
CA ILE A 74 -12.24 4.23 7.52
C ILE A 74 -11.52 3.24 8.42
N ILE A 75 -11.93 1.98 8.36
CA ILE A 75 -11.30 0.86 9.05
C ILE A 75 -10.72 -0.09 8.01
N GLY A 76 -9.49 -0.54 8.24
CA GLY A 76 -8.85 -1.52 7.38
C GLY A 76 -9.63 -2.83 7.30
N LYS A 77 -9.82 -3.33 6.10
CA LYS A 77 -10.44 -4.63 5.82
C LYS A 77 -9.48 -5.77 6.16
N ASN A 78 -10.00 -6.99 6.30
CA ASN A 78 -9.20 -8.17 6.66
C ASN A 78 -7.99 -8.39 5.73
N HIS A 79 -8.18 -8.33 4.41
CA HIS A 79 -7.10 -8.46 3.45
C HIS A 79 -6.07 -7.30 3.52
N GLN A 80 -6.51 -6.08 3.82
CA GLN A 80 -5.61 -4.94 4.00
C GLN A 80 -4.77 -5.10 5.27
N TYR A 81 -5.40 -5.54 6.37
CA TYR A 81 -4.70 -5.81 7.63
C TYR A 81 -3.59 -6.86 7.46
N LEU A 82 -3.92 -8.00 6.86
CA LEU A 82 -2.96 -9.09 6.64
C LEU A 82 -1.86 -8.67 5.66
N GLY A 83 -2.24 -8.09 4.52
CA GLY A 83 -1.28 -7.70 3.49
C GLY A 83 -0.31 -6.62 3.95
N VAL A 84 -0.78 -5.58 4.63
CA VAL A 84 0.10 -4.53 5.18
C VAL A 84 1.05 -5.08 6.23
N ASN A 85 0.59 -6.00 7.10
CA ASN A 85 1.46 -6.63 8.07
C ASN A 85 2.54 -7.51 7.40
N ASN A 86 2.20 -8.25 6.34
CA ASN A 86 3.17 -9.01 5.56
C ASN A 86 4.27 -8.10 4.98
N VAL A 87 3.89 -6.92 4.45
CA VAL A 87 4.87 -5.94 3.93
C VAL A 87 5.75 -5.39 5.05
N LEU A 88 5.17 -5.12 6.23
CA LEU A 88 5.95 -4.65 7.37
C LEU A 88 6.99 -5.68 7.82
N GLU A 89 6.60 -6.96 7.90
CA GLU A 89 7.53 -8.06 8.20
C GLU A 89 8.64 -8.20 7.14
N ALA A 90 8.33 -7.97 5.85
CA ALA A 90 9.33 -7.93 4.80
C ALA A 90 10.28 -6.74 4.98
N LEU A 91 9.76 -5.57 5.36
CA LEU A 91 10.56 -4.38 5.61
C LEU A 91 11.54 -4.57 6.79
N GLU A 92 11.13 -5.24 7.86
CA GLU A 92 12.02 -5.60 8.98
C GLU A 92 13.20 -6.48 8.54
N LYS A 93 13.04 -7.22 7.43
CA LYS A 93 14.06 -8.09 6.83
C LYS A 93 14.74 -7.46 5.60
N GLN A 94 14.56 -6.14 5.36
CA GLN A 94 14.93 -5.46 4.11
C GLN A 94 16.39 -5.72 3.67
N GLU A 95 17.33 -5.79 4.58
CA GLU A 95 18.75 -6.05 4.26
C GLU A 95 18.92 -7.44 3.63
N SER A 96 18.33 -8.48 4.23
CA SER A 96 18.45 -9.87 3.77
C SER A 96 17.78 -10.11 2.41
N ILE A 97 16.72 -9.35 2.11
CA ILE A 97 15.99 -9.42 0.84
C ILE A 97 16.43 -8.32 -0.16
N GLN A 98 17.51 -7.61 0.14
CA GLN A 98 18.07 -6.55 -0.69
C GLN A 98 17.03 -5.46 -1.05
N GLY A 99 16.19 -5.07 -0.09
CA GLY A 99 15.13 -4.08 -0.28
C GLY A 99 13.99 -4.51 -1.20
N ARG A 100 13.84 -5.80 -1.54
CA ARG A 100 12.75 -6.32 -2.37
C ARG A 100 11.58 -6.75 -1.50
N LEU A 101 10.70 -5.81 -1.15
CA LEU A 101 9.60 -6.05 -0.22
C LEU A 101 8.49 -6.94 -0.79
N GLY A 102 8.41 -7.04 -2.12
CA GLY A 102 7.48 -7.90 -2.82
C GLY A 102 6.45 -7.17 -3.67
N VAL A 103 5.57 -7.97 -4.26
CA VAL A 103 4.43 -7.51 -5.05
C VAL A 103 3.15 -7.67 -4.23
N PHE A 104 2.43 -6.57 -4.05
CA PHE A 104 1.14 -6.49 -3.39
C PHE A 104 0.03 -6.56 -4.45
N TRP A 105 -0.38 -7.78 -4.77
CA TRP A 105 -1.42 -8.00 -5.77
C TRP A 105 -2.80 -8.05 -5.13
N HIS A 106 -3.51 -6.95 -5.19
CA HIS A 106 -4.91 -6.85 -4.80
C HIS A 106 -5.73 -6.35 -5.97
N THR A 107 -6.82 -7.04 -6.29
CA THR A 107 -7.67 -6.72 -7.44
C THR A 107 -8.15 -5.26 -7.43
N GLN A 108 -8.55 -4.75 -8.59
CA GLN A 108 -9.09 -3.40 -8.72
C GLN A 108 -10.33 -3.22 -7.81
N GLY A 109 -10.46 -2.06 -7.17
CA GLY A 109 -11.56 -1.80 -6.22
C GLY A 109 -11.33 -2.33 -4.79
N SER A 110 -10.26 -3.08 -4.51
CA SER A 110 -9.95 -3.60 -3.17
C SER A 110 -9.48 -2.56 -2.15
N GLY A 111 -9.21 -1.31 -2.59
CA GLY A 111 -8.72 -0.24 -1.71
C GLY A 111 -7.19 -0.18 -1.59
N LYS A 112 -6.44 -0.49 -2.65
CA LYS A 112 -4.96 -0.46 -2.67
C LYS A 112 -4.38 0.87 -2.18
N SER A 113 -4.92 2.02 -2.62
CA SER A 113 -4.44 3.34 -2.18
C SER A 113 -4.56 3.52 -0.66
N ILE A 114 -5.63 3.00 -0.05
CA ILE A 114 -5.81 3.01 1.42
C ILE A 114 -4.80 2.07 2.09
N SER A 115 -4.50 0.92 1.47
CA SER A 115 -3.45 0.02 1.97
C SER A 115 -2.06 0.67 1.94
N MET A 116 -1.75 1.48 0.91
CA MET A 116 -0.51 2.26 0.85
C MET A 116 -0.42 3.26 2.02
N ILE A 117 -1.53 3.95 2.35
CA ILE A 117 -1.59 4.89 3.47
C ILE A 117 -1.41 4.15 4.79
N PHE A 118 -2.12 3.03 5.02
CA PHE A 118 -1.97 2.21 6.22
C PHE A 118 -0.52 1.75 6.39
N PHE A 119 0.11 1.28 5.32
CA PHE A 119 1.50 0.85 5.34
C PHE A 119 2.44 2.00 5.72
N ALA A 120 2.36 3.13 5.02
CA ALA A 120 3.22 4.29 5.27
C ALA A 120 3.07 4.82 6.70
N GLU A 121 1.83 5.03 7.15
CA GLU A 121 1.54 5.52 8.49
C GLU A 121 1.98 4.53 9.58
N LYS A 122 1.82 3.21 9.35
CA LYS A 122 2.27 2.19 10.29
C LYS A 122 3.80 2.15 10.39
N VAL A 123 4.52 2.27 9.28
CA VAL A 123 5.99 2.39 9.28
C VAL A 123 6.43 3.60 10.11
N LEU A 124 5.83 4.78 9.87
CA LEU A 124 6.17 6.00 10.60
C LEU A 124 5.93 5.90 12.11
N ARG A 125 4.93 5.13 12.54
CA ARG A 125 4.59 4.95 13.96
C ARG A 125 5.42 3.87 14.64
N LYS A 126 5.76 2.80 13.93
CA LYS A 126 6.35 1.59 14.53
C LYS A 126 7.84 1.45 14.33
N LEU A 127 8.38 1.97 13.24
CA LEU A 127 9.81 1.82 12.94
C LEU A 127 10.56 3.13 13.20
N PRO A 128 11.67 3.09 13.95
CA PRO A 128 12.49 4.27 14.18
C PRO A 128 13.16 4.71 12.88
N GLY A 129 13.42 6.00 12.74
CA GLY A 129 14.13 6.57 11.60
C GLY A 129 13.34 7.65 10.88
N ASN A 130 14.03 8.35 9.99
CA ASN A 130 13.45 9.41 9.18
C ASN A 130 13.09 8.83 7.80
N TRP A 131 11.94 8.15 7.74
CA TRP A 131 11.48 7.45 6.53
C TRP A 131 10.97 8.43 5.47
N THR A 132 11.38 8.17 4.23
CA THR A 132 10.90 8.84 3.02
C THR A 132 10.15 7.83 2.15
N PHE A 133 8.91 8.16 1.77
CA PHE A 133 8.10 7.37 0.83
C PHE A 133 8.10 8.04 -0.53
N VAL A 134 8.55 7.30 -1.55
CA VAL A 134 8.50 7.73 -2.95
C VAL A 134 7.37 6.98 -3.63
N ILE A 135 6.26 7.66 -3.89
CA ILE A 135 5.08 7.09 -4.53
C ILE A 135 5.20 7.34 -6.03
N VAL A 136 5.26 6.26 -6.80
CA VAL A 136 5.50 6.27 -8.24
C VAL A 136 4.28 5.72 -8.97
N THR A 137 3.74 6.52 -9.88
CA THR A 137 2.59 6.15 -10.73
C THR A 137 2.97 6.22 -12.21
N ASP A 138 2.14 5.65 -13.07
CA ASP A 138 2.36 5.69 -14.52
C ASP A 138 1.60 6.81 -15.24
N ARG A 139 0.58 7.40 -14.59
CA ARG A 139 -0.30 8.42 -15.14
C ARG A 139 -0.56 9.56 -14.16
N GLN A 140 -0.71 10.76 -14.71
CA GLN A 140 -0.98 11.96 -13.91
C GLN A 140 -2.29 11.84 -13.11
N GLU A 141 -3.36 11.31 -13.72
CA GLU A 141 -4.65 11.17 -13.04
C GLU A 141 -4.58 10.25 -11.83
N LEU A 142 -3.76 9.19 -11.89
CA LEU A 142 -3.52 8.29 -10.76
C LEU A 142 -2.65 8.96 -9.69
N ASP A 143 -1.63 9.72 -10.11
CA ASP A 143 -0.77 10.49 -9.21
C ASP A 143 -1.62 11.48 -8.40
N ASP A 144 -2.46 12.26 -9.07
CA ASP A 144 -3.35 13.24 -8.45
C ASP A 144 -4.36 12.56 -7.51
N GLN A 145 -4.90 11.38 -7.90
CA GLN A 145 -5.84 10.63 -7.08
C GLN A 145 -5.18 10.06 -5.81
N ILE A 146 -4.01 9.47 -5.95
CA ILE A 146 -3.28 8.91 -4.79
C ILE A 146 -2.82 10.04 -3.88
N TYR A 147 -2.25 11.10 -4.44
CA TYR A 147 -1.88 12.30 -3.68
C TYR A 147 -3.07 12.83 -2.87
N LYS A 148 -4.23 12.98 -3.51
CA LYS A 148 -5.46 13.41 -2.85
C LYS A 148 -5.87 12.48 -1.71
N ASN A 149 -5.82 11.17 -1.90
CA ASN A 149 -6.16 10.21 -0.85
C ASN A 149 -5.24 10.35 0.38
N PHE A 150 -3.93 10.58 0.15
CA PHE A 150 -2.98 10.83 1.23
C PHE A 150 -3.24 12.17 1.93
N ALA A 151 -3.59 13.21 1.18
CA ALA A 151 -3.94 14.52 1.72
C ALA A 151 -5.25 14.47 2.53
N ASP A 152 -6.30 13.86 1.98
CA ASP A 152 -7.60 13.71 2.65
C ASP A 152 -7.48 12.87 3.95
N ALA A 153 -6.53 11.94 4.00
CA ALA A 153 -6.20 11.16 5.20
C ALA A 153 -5.32 11.93 6.22
N GLY A 154 -4.93 13.17 5.91
CA GLY A 154 -4.05 13.98 6.75
C GLY A 154 -2.59 13.51 6.81
N ALA A 155 -2.20 12.58 5.92
CA ALA A 155 -0.84 12.07 5.85
C ALA A 155 0.14 13.10 5.27
N ILE A 156 -0.35 13.99 4.40
CA ILE A 156 0.44 15.05 3.76
C ILE A 156 0.05 16.39 4.33
N THR A 157 1.01 17.12 4.88
CA THR A 157 0.85 18.48 5.38
C THR A 157 1.46 19.55 4.48
N GLU A 158 2.26 19.15 3.49
CA GLU A 158 3.03 20.05 2.63
C GLU A 158 2.54 20.02 1.18
N LYS A 159 2.32 21.19 0.59
CA LYS A 159 1.86 21.35 -0.80
C LYS A 159 2.93 21.01 -1.86
N GLN A 160 4.17 20.70 -1.46
CA GLN A 160 5.33 20.58 -2.36
C GLN A 160 5.80 19.14 -2.63
N ALA A 161 5.01 18.15 -2.26
CA ALA A 161 5.40 16.74 -2.36
C ALA A 161 5.34 16.14 -3.78
N GLN A 162 4.88 16.88 -4.80
CA GLN A 162 4.81 16.41 -6.19
C GLN A 162 5.97 16.94 -7.04
N ALA A 163 6.75 16.03 -7.65
CA ALA A 163 7.79 16.40 -8.58
C ALA A 163 7.20 16.85 -9.93
N GLY A 164 7.41 18.08 -10.35
CA GLY A 164 6.97 18.62 -11.64
C GLY A 164 7.82 18.12 -12.82
N SER A 165 9.12 17.88 -12.60
CA SER A 165 10.08 17.44 -13.62
C SER A 165 11.07 16.41 -13.08
N GLY A 166 11.89 15.80 -13.96
CA GLY A 166 12.97 14.91 -13.55
C GLY A 166 14.05 15.62 -12.71
N LYS A 167 14.29 16.91 -12.96
CA LYS A 167 15.22 17.73 -12.15
C LYS A 167 14.64 17.99 -10.76
N ASP A 168 13.34 18.29 -10.66
CA ASP A 168 12.68 18.47 -9.38
C ASP A 168 12.71 17.18 -8.58
N LEU A 169 12.45 16.02 -9.21
CA LEU A 169 12.58 14.71 -8.56
C LEU A 169 13.98 14.52 -7.98
N GLN A 170 15.02 14.82 -8.77
CA GLN A 170 16.40 14.73 -8.31
C GLN A 170 16.68 15.63 -7.11
N GLN A 171 16.09 16.82 -7.07
CA GLN A 171 16.22 17.74 -5.95
C GLN A 171 15.47 17.24 -4.72
N LEU A 172 14.19 16.85 -4.86
CA LEU A 172 13.37 16.33 -3.78
C LEU A 172 13.98 15.08 -3.12
N LEU A 173 14.59 14.19 -3.91
CA LEU A 173 15.21 12.96 -3.38
C LEU A 173 16.55 13.21 -2.68
N LYS A 174 17.17 14.38 -2.85
CA LYS A 174 18.34 14.82 -2.08
C LYS A 174 17.97 15.54 -0.79
N GLU A 175 16.78 16.08 -0.74
CA GLU A 175 16.20 16.76 0.41
C GLU A 175 15.53 15.77 1.36
N ASP A 176 15.11 16.24 2.52
CA ASP A 176 14.45 15.44 3.54
C ASP A 176 12.93 15.65 3.47
N HIS A 177 12.26 14.84 2.65
CA HIS A 177 10.81 14.83 2.51
C HIS A 177 10.23 13.52 3.03
N ARG A 178 9.09 13.59 3.71
CA ARG A 178 8.36 12.39 4.15
C ARG A 178 7.70 11.67 2.99
N TYR A 179 7.10 12.42 2.08
CA TYR A 179 6.45 11.89 0.87
C TYR A 179 6.93 12.62 -0.36
N VAL A 180 7.22 11.87 -1.43
CA VAL A 180 7.55 12.39 -2.76
C VAL A 180 6.67 11.65 -3.78
N PHE A 181 5.81 12.38 -4.48
CA PHE A 181 4.94 11.84 -5.53
C PHE A 181 5.55 12.13 -6.89
N THR A 182 5.55 11.13 -7.77
CA THR A 182 6.20 11.27 -9.08
C THR A 182 5.66 10.29 -10.10
N LEU A 183 5.82 10.65 -11.36
CA LEU A 183 5.57 9.74 -12.48
C LEU A 183 6.82 8.92 -12.79
N ILE A 184 6.61 7.65 -13.18
CA ILE A 184 7.70 6.74 -13.55
C ILE A 184 8.56 7.26 -14.69
N GLN A 185 7.96 8.02 -15.64
CA GLN A 185 8.64 8.60 -16.78
C GLN A 185 9.75 9.60 -16.36
N LYS A 186 9.72 10.11 -15.12
CA LYS A 186 10.77 11.01 -14.61
C LYS A 186 12.07 10.29 -14.25
N PHE A 187 12.06 8.94 -14.23
CA PHE A 187 13.26 8.12 -14.18
C PHE A 187 13.82 7.76 -15.58
N PHE A 188 13.40 8.49 -16.60
CA PHE A 188 13.92 8.32 -17.96
C PHE A 188 15.36 8.82 -18.07
N THR A 189 16.16 8.11 -18.85
CA THR A 189 17.48 8.55 -19.32
C THR A 189 17.56 8.39 -20.84
N GLU A 190 18.40 9.21 -21.48
CA GLU A 190 18.72 9.02 -22.89
C GLU A 190 19.36 7.64 -23.11
N LYS A 191 19.20 7.10 -24.32
CA LYS A 191 19.63 5.75 -24.68
C LYS A 191 21.12 5.54 -24.37
N GLY A 192 21.42 4.62 -23.45
CA GLY A 192 22.80 4.30 -23.04
C GLY A 192 23.34 5.10 -21.84
N ALA A 193 22.63 6.12 -21.36
CA ALA A 193 23.00 6.82 -20.14
C ALA A 193 22.50 6.07 -18.89
N LYS A 194 23.33 6.04 -17.86
CA LYS A 194 22.91 5.54 -16.54
C LYS A 194 22.20 6.65 -15.78
N TYR A 195 21.08 6.30 -15.12
CA TYR A 195 20.42 7.23 -14.23
C TYR A 195 21.36 7.55 -13.04
N PRO A 196 21.50 8.83 -12.64
CA PRO A 196 22.40 9.19 -11.55
C PRO A 196 21.91 8.61 -10.22
N GLN A 197 22.84 8.22 -9.35
CA GLN A 197 22.54 7.91 -7.96
C GLN A 197 22.14 9.20 -7.24
N LEU A 198 20.99 9.21 -6.59
CA LEU A 198 20.40 10.37 -5.92
C LEU A 198 20.56 10.30 -4.41
N SER A 199 20.44 9.09 -3.85
CA SER A 199 20.61 8.87 -2.41
C SER A 199 21.11 7.46 -2.14
N ASP A 200 21.86 7.29 -1.05
CA ASP A 200 22.29 6.00 -0.53
C ASP A 200 21.62 5.66 0.82
N ARG A 201 20.58 6.40 1.19
CA ARG A 201 19.77 6.16 2.37
C ARG A 201 19.03 4.84 2.26
N SER A 202 19.02 4.04 3.34
CA SER A 202 18.27 2.78 3.46
C SER A 202 16.85 2.96 4.02
N ASN A 203 16.54 4.16 4.53
CA ASN A 203 15.22 4.52 5.04
C ASN A 203 14.34 5.23 3.98
N ILE A 204 14.50 4.83 2.72
CA ILE A 204 13.63 5.22 1.60
C ILE A 204 12.82 3.99 1.17
N ILE A 205 11.51 4.16 1.02
CA ILE A 205 10.59 3.14 0.51
C ILE A 205 9.97 3.66 -0.77
N VAL A 206 10.20 2.94 -1.87
CA VAL A 206 9.59 3.23 -3.17
C VAL A 206 8.34 2.37 -3.30
N ILE A 207 7.19 3.01 -3.39
CA ILE A 207 5.88 2.39 -3.60
C ILE A 207 5.46 2.69 -5.04
N THR A 208 5.30 1.66 -5.85
CA THR A 208 4.84 1.82 -7.24
C THR A 208 3.41 1.33 -7.38
N ASP A 209 2.57 2.12 -8.04
CA ASP A 209 1.24 1.65 -8.46
C ASP A 209 1.28 1.14 -9.90
N GLU A 210 0.50 0.08 -10.18
CA GLU A 210 0.45 -0.58 -11.48
C GLU A 210 1.81 -1.11 -11.97
N ALA A 211 2.56 -1.80 -11.10
CA ALA A 211 3.92 -2.30 -11.33
C ALA A 211 4.08 -3.30 -12.51
N HIS A 212 3.00 -3.68 -13.19
CA HIS A 212 2.96 -4.76 -14.20
C HIS A 212 3.07 -4.29 -15.65
N ARG A 213 3.25 -2.98 -15.95
CA ARG A 213 3.25 -2.50 -17.34
C ARG A 213 4.60 -2.64 -18.02
N SER A 214 4.59 -3.02 -19.31
CA SER A 214 5.75 -3.36 -20.14
C SER A 214 6.84 -2.29 -20.27
N GLN A 215 6.55 -1.03 -20.02
CA GLN A 215 7.55 0.05 -19.98
C GLN A 215 8.27 0.18 -18.64
N TYR A 216 7.79 -0.55 -17.63
CA TYR A 216 8.31 -0.50 -16.26
C TYR A 216 9.75 -1.01 -16.14
N ASP A 217 10.15 -1.95 -16.99
CA ASP A 217 11.43 -2.65 -16.89
C ASP A 217 12.66 -1.73 -16.87
N ILE A 218 12.72 -0.75 -17.77
CA ILE A 218 13.85 0.17 -17.87
C ILE A 218 13.81 1.21 -16.74
N PHE A 219 12.62 1.73 -16.46
CA PHE A 219 12.44 2.72 -15.40
C PHE A 219 12.66 2.13 -14.01
N ALA A 220 12.24 0.88 -13.80
CA ALA A 220 12.42 0.17 -12.53
C ALA A 220 13.91 -0.07 -12.22
N LEU A 221 14.72 -0.41 -13.23
CA LEU A 221 16.17 -0.49 -13.08
C LEU A 221 16.79 0.89 -12.80
N ASN A 222 16.31 1.94 -13.45
CA ASN A 222 16.77 3.30 -13.18
C ASN A 222 16.42 3.75 -11.76
N MET A 223 15.24 3.39 -11.24
CA MET A 223 14.89 3.64 -9.85
C MET A 223 15.84 2.93 -8.87
N ARG A 224 16.18 1.66 -9.17
CA ARG A 224 17.18 0.92 -8.38
C ARG A 224 18.55 1.57 -8.43
N HIS A 225 19.00 2.07 -9.58
CA HIS A 225 20.27 2.80 -9.70
C HIS A 225 20.24 4.15 -8.96
N ALA A 226 19.10 4.85 -9.02
CA ALA A 226 18.91 6.12 -8.30
C ALA A 226 18.97 5.96 -6.79
N LEU A 227 18.41 4.86 -6.27
CA LEU A 227 18.18 4.59 -4.85
C LEU A 227 18.63 3.16 -4.48
N PRO A 228 19.95 2.85 -4.53
CA PRO A 228 20.46 1.48 -4.46
C PRO A 228 20.20 0.78 -3.12
N LYS A 229 20.03 1.54 -2.02
CA LYS A 229 19.75 1.00 -0.69
C LYS A 229 18.27 1.12 -0.27
N ALA A 230 17.41 1.68 -1.12
CA ALA A 230 15.99 1.82 -0.84
C ALA A 230 15.27 0.46 -0.88
N SER A 231 14.14 0.41 -0.21
CA SER A 231 13.20 -0.70 -0.28
C SER A 231 12.14 -0.43 -1.35
N PHE A 232 11.72 -1.47 -2.08
CA PHE A 232 10.80 -1.37 -3.22
C PHE A 232 9.62 -2.32 -3.04
N ILE A 233 8.43 -1.80 -3.23
CA ILE A 233 7.19 -2.56 -3.23
C ILE A 233 6.35 -2.17 -4.44
N GLY A 234 5.82 -3.18 -5.14
CA GLY A 234 4.93 -2.98 -6.28
C GLY A 234 3.48 -3.28 -5.93
N PHE A 235 2.58 -2.31 -6.07
CA PHE A 235 1.14 -2.52 -5.99
C PHE A 235 0.59 -2.78 -7.39
N THR A 236 -0.31 -3.74 -7.52
CA THR A 236 -0.93 -4.07 -8.81
C THR A 236 -2.35 -4.60 -8.64
N GLY A 237 -3.22 -4.30 -9.61
CA GLY A 237 -4.59 -4.84 -9.70
C GLY A 237 -4.66 -6.16 -10.46
N THR A 238 -3.62 -6.52 -11.20
CA THR A 238 -3.55 -7.73 -12.03
C THR A 238 -2.39 -8.62 -11.62
N PRO A 239 -2.50 -9.96 -11.83
CA PRO A 239 -1.39 -10.86 -11.56
C PRO A 239 -0.21 -10.59 -12.50
N LEU A 240 0.99 -10.89 -12.04
CA LEU A 240 2.17 -10.89 -12.90
C LEU A 240 2.03 -11.99 -13.96
N MET A 241 2.17 -11.60 -15.23
CA MET A 241 2.10 -12.53 -16.36
C MET A 241 3.43 -13.28 -16.56
N VAL A 242 3.40 -14.33 -17.37
CA VAL A 242 4.62 -15.02 -17.82
C VAL A 242 5.46 -14.03 -18.65
N GLY A 243 6.72 -13.82 -18.27
CA GLY A 243 7.61 -12.85 -18.90
C GLY A 243 7.87 -11.58 -18.07
N GLU A 244 7.20 -11.40 -16.95
CA GLU A 244 7.44 -10.27 -16.01
C GLU A 244 8.54 -10.59 -14.98
N GLU A 245 9.58 -11.32 -15.41
CA GLU A 245 10.73 -11.69 -14.57
C GLU A 245 11.45 -10.46 -14.00
N LYS A 246 11.47 -9.36 -14.76
CA LYS A 246 12.08 -8.10 -14.32
C LYS A 246 11.32 -7.40 -13.20
N THR A 247 10.00 -7.51 -13.18
CA THR A 247 9.20 -7.00 -12.04
C THR A 247 9.59 -7.73 -10.76
N ARG A 248 9.78 -9.05 -10.84
CA ARG A 248 10.29 -9.84 -9.70
C ARG A 248 11.73 -9.52 -9.34
N GLU A 249 12.57 -9.19 -10.31
CA GLU A 249 13.95 -8.76 -10.07
C GLU A 249 14.00 -7.47 -9.25
N VAL A 250 13.08 -6.56 -9.49
CA VAL A 250 12.99 -5.26 -8.78
C VAL A 250 12.29 -5.37 -7.44
N PHE A 251 11.13 -6.01 -7.39
CA PHE A 251 10.27 -6.00 -6.21
C PHE A 251 10.34 -7.30 -5.39
N GLY A 252 10.72 -8.42 -5.98
CA GLY A 252 10.63 -9.75 -5.36
C GLY A 252 9.33 -10.47 -5.73
N ASP A 253 9.06 -11.57 -5.03
CA ASP A 253 7.83 -12.36 -5.19
C ASP A 253 6.60 -11.66 -4.56
N TYR A 254 5.44 -12.30 -4.66
CA TYR A 254 4.23 -11.80 -4.01
C TYR A 254 4.40 -11.76 -2.48
N VAL A 255 4.12 -10.60 -1.89
CA VAL A 255 4.06 -10.40 -0.43
C VAL A 255 2.63 -10.47 0.10
N SER A 256 1.66 -10.16 -0.77
CA SER A 256 0.23 -10.23 -0.45
C SER A 256 -0.58 -10.51 -1.70
N ILE A 257 -1.61 -11.36 -1.57
CA ILE A 257 -2.50 -11.72 -2.66
C ILE A 257 -3.96 -11.62 -2.21
N TYR A 258 -4.71 -10.75 -2.89
CA TYR A 258 -6.16 -10.67 -2.79
C TYR A 258 -6.74 -10.64 -4.20
N ASN A 259 -7.05 -11.82 -4.73
CA ASN A 259 -7.45 -12.01 -6.11
C ASN A 259 -8.92 -11.67 -6.36
N PHE A 260 -9.32 -11.70 -7.64
CA PHE A 260 -10.66 -11.36 -8.08
C PHE A 260 -11.74 -12.27 -7.47
N GLN A 261 -11.47 -13.58 -7.34
CA GLN A 261 -12.41 -14.52 -6.74
C GLN A 261 -12.68 -14.17 -5.27
N GLN A 262 -11.63 -13.92 -4.48
CA GLN A 262 -11.76 -13.50 -3.08
C GLN A 262 -12.53 -12.19 -2.96
N SER A 263 -12.31 -11.27 -3.89
CA SER A 263 -13.01 -9.97 -3.90
C SER A 263 -14.50 -10.10 -4.18
N ILE A 264 -14.90 -11.03 -5.07
CA ILE A 264 -16.32 -11.35 -5.31
C ILE A 264 -16.95 -12.00 -4.08
N GLU A 265 -16.26 -12.99 -3.49
CA GLU A 265 -16.71 -13.68 -2.27
C GLU A 265 -16.88 -12.73 -1.07
N ASP A 266 -16.11 -11.65 -1.02
CA ASP A 266 -16.20 -10.60 -0.01
C ASP A 266 -17.19 -9.48 -0.37
N GLY A 267 -17.79 -9.54 -1.56
CA GLY A 267 -18.69 -8.49 -2.06
C GLY A 267 -17.99 -7.14 -2.33
N ALA A 268 -16.67 -7.15 -2.46
CA ALA A 268 -15.88 -5.95 -2.72
C ALA A 268 -15.88 -5.56 -4.22
N THR A 269 -16.13 -6.52 -5.10
CA THR A 269 -16.32 -6.31 -6.55
C THR A 269 -17.51 -7.11 -7.05
N VAL A 270 -18.15 -6.64 -8.13
CA VAL A 270 -19.25 -7.37 -8.78
C VAL A 270 -18.67 -8.33 -9.84
N PRO A 271 -19.27 -9.52 -10.03
CA PRO A 271 -18.95 -10.38 -11.17
C PRO A 271 -19.19 -9.63 -12.48
N LEU A 272 -18.29 -9.80 -13.43
CA LEU A 272 -18.46 -9.31 -14.81
C LEU A 272 -19.47 -10.15 -15.56
#